data_2fa5668e606e5b07e656cd1dd830fb96
#
_entry.id   2fa5668e606e5b07e656cd1dd830fb96
#
_cell.length_a   1.000
_cell.length_b   1.000
_cell.length_c   1.000
_cell.angle_alpha   90.00
_cell.angle_beta   90.00
_cell.angle_gamma   90.00
#
_symmetry.space_group_name_H-M   'P 1'
#
loop_
_entity.id
_entity.type
_entity.pdbx_description
1 polymer ?
#
loop_
_entity_poly.entity_id
_entity_poly.type
_entity_poly.pdbx_seq_one_letter_code
_entity_poly.pdbx_strand_id
1 'polypeptide(L)'
;MVSKLIIEPEAEEEIYKAVDWYGSKQTGLGEEFYHYLEGYFETLKIGKVLFSVKRKPVFRELPLKRFPYIIIYEELKDVIVVYSVFNTHQDPLKKIK
;
A
#
# COMPACT_ATOMS: atom_id res chain seq x y z
N MET A 1 -0.11 -15.29 13.19
CA MET A 1 -1.38 -14.81 13.71
C MET A 1 -1.94 -13.71 12.83
N VAL A 2 -3.23 -13.75 12.57
CA VAL A 2 -3.88 -12.77 11.70
C VAL A 2 -4.09 -11.47 12.46
N SER A 3 -3.63 -10.38 11.89
CA SER A 3 -3.83 -9.06 12.46
C SER A 3 -5.00 -8.37 11.76
N LYS A 4 -5.56 -7.38 12.42
CA LYS A 4 -6.54 -6.52 11.81
C LYS A 4 -5.82 -5.50 10.95
N LEU A 5 -6.37 -5.20 9.78
CA LEU A 5 -5.77 -4.20 8.89
C LEU A 5 -6.73 -3.04 8.73
N ILE A 6 -6.23 -1.84 8.95
CA ILE A 6 -6.98 -0.61 8.81
C ILE A 6 -6.34 0.20 7.70
N ILE A 7 -7.16 0.66 6.76
CA ILE A 7 -6.69 1.50 5.67
C ILE A 7 -7.20 2.90 5.93
N GLU A 8 -6.28 3.85 6.11
CA GLU A 8 -6.67 5.22 6.39
C GLU A 8 -7.34 5.84 5.18
N PRO A 9 -8.21 6.84 5.38
CA PRO A 9 -8.95 7.44 4.27
C PRO A 9 -8.07 7.96 3.14
N GLU A 10 -6.92 8.53 3.47
CA GLU A 10 -6.01 9.02 2.44
C GLU A 10 -5.49 7.87 1.58
N ALA A 11 -5.14 6.76 2.21
CA ALA A 11 -4.67 5.58 1.47
C ALA A 11 -5.79 5.02 0.60
N GLU A 12 -7.00 4.97 1.14
CA GLU A 12 -8.14 4.47 0.40
C GLU A 12 -8.39 5.30 -0.85
N GLU A 13 -8.31 6.62 -0.71
CA GLU A 13 -8.49 7.50 -1.86
C GLU A 13 -7.40 7.28 -2.90
N GLU A 14 -6.17 7.11 -2.45
CA GLU A 14 -5.07 6.85 -3.37
C GLU A 14 -5.27 5.55 -4.13
N ILE A 15 -5.78 4.53 -3.45
CA ILE A 15 -6.06 3.25 -4.08
C ILE A 15 -7.13 3.42 -5.17
N TYR A 16 -8.20 4.12 -4.87
CA TYR A 16 -9.27 4.33 -5.85
C TYR A 16 -8.79 5.11 -7.05
N LYS A 17 -7.96 6.12 -6.85
CA LYS A 17 -7.38 6.88 -7.95
C LYS A 17 -6.50 6.00 -8.83
N ALA A 18 -5.72 5.12 -8.22
CA ALA A 18 -4.88 4.21 -8.99
C ALA A 18 -5.72 3.22 -9.79
N VAL A 19 -6.76 2.67 -9.17
CA VAL A 19 -7.65 1.74 -9.86
C VAL A 19 -8.29 2.41 -11.07
N ASP A 20 -8.76 3.65 -10.90
CA ASP A 20 -9.37 4.39 -12.00
C ASP A 20 -8.37 4.67 -13.09
N TRP A 21 -7.16 5.06 -12.72
CA TRP A 21 -6.14 5.40 -13.70
C TRP A 21 -5.77 4.19 -14.56
N TYR A 22 -5.54 3.05 -13.90
CA TYR A 22 -5.19 1.84 -14.65
C TYR A 22 -6.36 1.33 -15.47
N GLY A 23 -7.58 1.44 -14.95
CA GLY A 23 -8.76 1.04 -15.70
C GLY A 23 -8.98 1.88 -16.93
N SER A 24 -8.58 3.16 -16.88
CA SER A 24 -8.70 4.04 -18.05
C SER A 24 -7.66 3.71 -19.12
N LYS A 25 -6.56 3.07 -18.72
CA LYS A 25 -5.49 2.73 -19.66
C LYS A 25 -5.75 1.40 -20.38
N GLN A 26 -6.37 0.46 -19.67
CA GLN A 26 -6.61 -0.85 -20.24
C GLN A 26 -7.76 -1.50 -19.48
N THR A 27 -8.73 -2.04 -20.20
CA THR A 27 -9.86 -2.72 -19.59
C THR A 27 -9.37 -3.85 -18.69
N GLY A 28 -9.85 -3.86 -17.46
CA GLY A 28 -9.52 -4.89 -16.49
C GLY A 28 -8.24 -4.63 -15.69
N LEU A 29 -7.43 -3.65 -16.11
CA LEU A 29 -6.16 -3.42 -15.45
C LEU A 29 -6.35 -2.83 -14.04
N GLY A 30 -7.39 -2.02 -13.87
CA GLY A 30 -7.69 -1.48 -12.53
C GLY A 30 -8.02 -2.58 -11.54
N GLU A 31 -8.85 -3.54 -11.96
CA GLU A 31 -9.17 -4.68 -11.11
C GLU A 31 -7.95 -5.52 -10.82
N GLU A 32 -7.10 -5.69 -11.82
CA GLU A 32 -5.88 -6.47 -11.65
C GLU A 32 -4.96 -5.82 -10.63
N PHE A 33 -4.83 -4.49 -10.67
CA PHE A 33 -4.05 -3.77 -9.69
C PHE A 33 -4.64 -3.94 -8.30
N TYR A 34 -5.96 -3.82 -8.18
CA TYR A 34 -6.62 -3.93 -6.89
C TYR A 34 -6.42 -5.31 -6.27
N HIS A 35 -6.58 -6.37 -7.05
CA HIS A 35 -6.38 -7.72 -6.53
C HIS A 35 -4.91 -7.98 -6.17
N TYR A 36 -4.00 -7.44 -6.95
CA TYR A 36 -2.59 -7.54 -6.65
C TYR A 36 -2.28 -6.89 -5.31
N LEU A 37 -2.85 -5.71 -5.08
CA LEU A 37 -2.66 -4.98 -3.84
C LEU A 37 -3.27 -5.73 -2.66
N GLU A 38 -4.44 -6.32 -2.86
CA GLU A 38 -5.07 -7.10 -1.80
C GLU A 38 -4.17 -8.24 -1.33
N GLY A 39 -3.44 -8.85 -2.26
CA GLY A 39 -2.51 -9.90 -1.89
C GLY A 39 -1.45 -9.41 -0.93
N TYR A 40 -0.97 -8.20 -1.13
CA TYR A 40 -0.01 -7.60 -0.22
C TYR A 40 -0.63 -7.34 1.15
N PHE A 41 -1.87 -6.86 1.18
CA PHE A 41 -2.55 -6.61 2.45
C PHE A 41 -2.75 -7.91 3.23
N GLU A 42 -3.10 -9.00 2.56
CA GLU A 42 -3.23 -10.28 3.24
C GLU A 42 -1.90 -10.73 3.82
N THR A 43 -0.82 -10.53 3.08
CA THR A 43 0.52 -10.87 3.56
C THR A 43 0.86 -10.06 4.80
N LEU A 44 0.53 -8.78 4.80
CA LEU A 44 0.77 -7.93 5.98
C LEU A 44 -0.01 -8.43 7.18
N LYS A 45 -1.25 -8.85 6.98
CA LYS A 45 -2.09 -9.29 8.08
C LYS A 45 -1.55 -10.55 8.75
N ILE A 46 -0.94 -11.44 8.01
CA ILE A 46 -0.40 -12.66 8.60
C ILE A 46 1.05 -12.49 9.06
N GLY A 47 1.62 -11.31 8.84
CA GLY A 47 2.94 -11.00 9.39
C GLY A 47 4.09 -11.65 8.66
N LYS A 48 3.93 -12.00 7.40
CA LYS A 48 4.98 -12.67 6.64
C LYS A 48 5.66 -11.77 5.62
N VAL A 49 5.74 -10.49 5.92
CA VAL A 49 6.42 -9.55 5.04
C VAL A 49 7.92 -9.63 5.30
N LEU A 50 8.69 -9.95 4.27
CA LEU A 50 10.12 -10.15 4.40
C LEU A 50 10.94 -8.92 4.02
N PHE A 51 10.39 -8.04 3.21
CA PHE A 51 11.17 -6.96 2.62
C PHE A 51 10.52 -5.59 2.80
N SER A 52 10.19 -5.23 4.01
CA SER A 52 9.76 -3.86 4.25
C SER A 52 10.96 -3.09 4.78
N VAL A 53 11.08 -1.83 4.36
CA VAL A 53 12.15 -0.96 4.81
C VAL A 53 11.61 -0.06 5.91
N LYS A 54 12.31 -0.03 7.04
CA LYS A 54 11.90 0.81 8.15
C LYS A 54 12.37 2.23 7.89
N ARG A 55 11.43 3.13 7.67
CA ARG A 55 11.74 4.51 7.33
C ARG A 55 12.00 5.37 8.55
N LYS A 56 11.15 5.23 9.54
CA LYS A 56 11.28 5.89 10.84
C LYS A 56 10.98 4.85 11.89
N PRO A 57 11.15 5.17 13.17
CA PRO A 57 10.93 4.16 14.19
C PRO A 57 9.59 3.44 14.12
N VAL A 58 8.55 4.12 13.61
CA VAL A 58 7.21 3.53 13.56
C VAL A 58 6.71 3.20 12.16
N PHE A 59 7.27 3.82 11.13
CA PHE A 59 6.76 3.62 9.77
C PHE A 59 7.61 2.64 8.99
N ARG A 60 6.93 1.85 8.15
CA ARG A 60 7.57 0.93 7.24
C ARG A 60 7.13 1.20 5.83
N GLU A 61 7.99 0.91 4.87
CA GLU A 61 7.70 1.04 3.45
C GLU A 61 7.82 -0.31 2.79
N LEU A 62 6.80 -0.67 2.01
CA LEU A 62 6.81 -1.93 1.28
C LEU A 62 6.57 -1.63 -0.20
N PRO A 63 7.64 -1.62 -1.01
CA PRO A 63 7.48 -1.37 -2.45
C PRO A 63 6.77 -2.53 -3.13
N LEU A 64 5.87 -2.22 -4.04
CA LEU A 64 5.27 -3.24 -4.88
C LEU A 64 6.24 -3.58 -6.00
N LYS A 65 6.24 -4.85 -6.40
CA LYS A 65 7.16 -5.29 -7.45
C LYS A 65 6.62 -5.00 -8.84
N ARG A 66 5.32 -5.09 -9.02
CA ARG A 66 4.72 -5.04 -10.34
C ARG A 66 4.24 -3.64 -10.73
N PHE A 67 3.88 -2.83 -9.77
CA PHE A 67 3.37 -1.49 -10.01
C PHE A 67 4.21 -0.49 -9.25
N PRO A 68 4.35 0.75 -9.76
CA PRO A 68 5.24 1.73 -9.13
C PRO A 68 4.59 2.42 -7.93
N TYR A 69 4.30 1.64 -6.91
CA TYR A 69 3.70 2.13 -5.67
C TYR A 69 4.42 1.56 -4.47
N ILE A 70 4.33 2.29 -3.36
CA ILE A 70 4.87 1.88 -2.07
C ILE A 70 3.74 1.92 -1.06
N ILE A 71 3.58 0.84 -0.30
CA ILE A 71 2.67 0.83 0.83
C ILE A 71 3.40 1.38 2.04
N ILE A 72 2.87 2.45 2.63
CA ILE A 72 3.42 3.02 3.85
C ILE A 72 2.50 2.64 4.99
N TYR A 73 3.02 1.92 5.97
CA TYR A 73 2.19 1.37 7.02
C TYR A 73 2.93 1.37 8.35
N GLU A 74 2.16 1.14 9.40
CA GLU A 74 2.69 0.99 10.74
C GLU A 74 2.21 -0.34 11.30
N GLU A 75 3.10 -1.06 11.95
CA GLU A 75 2.78 -2.35 12.55
C GLU A 75 2.62 -2.16 14.05
N LEU A 76 1.40 -2.25 14.52
CA LEU A 76 1.09 -2.20 15.95
C LEU A 76 0.84 -3.61 16.42
N LYS A 77 0.58 -3.78 17.72
CA LYS A 77 0.56 -5.12 18.32
C LYS A 77 -0.36 -6.08 17.56
N ASP A 78 -1.58 -5.72 17.34
CA ASP A 78 -2.53 -6.60 16.65
C ASP A 78 -3.17 -5.93 15.45
N VAL A 79 -2.58 -4.84 14.98
CA VAL A 79 -3.18 -4.01 13.94
C VAL A 79 -2.10 -3.53 13.00
N ILE A 80 -2.42 -3.60 11.71
CA ILE A 80 -1.62 -2.96 10.67
C ILE A 80 -2.41 -1.74 10.20
N VAL A 81 -1.79 -0.57 10.23
CA VAL A 81 -2.43 0.65 9.75
C VAL A 81 -1.74 1.09 8.48
N VAL A 82 -2.49 1.12 7.39
CA VAL A 82 -1.96 1.56 6.10
C VAL A 82 -2.25 3.05 5.95
N TYR A 83 -1.19 3.84 5.90
CA TYR A 83 -1.31 5.30 5.81
C TYR A 83 -1.34 5.80 4.38
N SER A 84 -0.69 5.09 3.47
CA SER A 84 -0.58 5.57 2.10
C SER A 84 -0.24 4.42 1.17
N VAL A 85 -0.76 4.53 -0.06
CA VAL A 85 -0.32 3.70 -1.18
C VAL A 85 0.22 4.71 -2.19
N PHE A 86 1.50 4.99 -2.05
CA PHE A 86 2.15 6.13 -2.67
C PHE A 86 2.72 5.78 -4.05
N ASN A 87 2.39 6.60 -5.04
CA ASN A 87 2.92 6.43 -6.39
C ASN A 87 4.36 6.95 -6.44
N THR A 88 5.31 6.07 -6.79
CA THR A 88 6.72 6.42 -6.79
C THR A 88 7.10 7.42 -7.87
N HIS A 89 6.21 7.70 -8.82
CA HIS A 89 6.46 8.72 -9.84
C HIS A 89 6.13 10.12 -9.36
N GLN A 90 5.54 10.24 -8.17
CA GLN A 90 5.26 11.54 -7.60
C GLN A 90 6.47 12.03 -6.79
N ASP A 91 6.50 13.34 -6.55
CA ASP A 91 7.57 13.91 -5.74
C ASP A 91 7.47 13.38 -4.30
N PRO A 92 8.47 12.65 -3.82
CA PRO A 92 8.41 12.10 -2.47
C PRO A 92 8.28 13.16 -1.38
N LEU A 93 8.78 14.37 -1.62
CA LEU A 93 8.75 15.43 -0.62
C LEU A 93 7.33 15.90 -0.36
N LYS A 94 6.43 15.74 -1.31
CA LYS A 94 5.04 16.11 -1.10
C LYS A 94 4.34 15.16 -0.15
N LYS A 95 4.82 13.94 -0.06
CA LYS A 95 4.19 12.92 0.77
C LYS A 95 4.79 12.84 2.15
N ILE A 96 6.07 13.11 2.22
CA ILE A 96 6.84 12.89 3.44
C ILE A 96 7.26 14.22 4.02
N LYS A 97 6.36 14.90 4.61
CA LYS A 97 6.71 16.15 5.27
C LYS A 97 6.91 15.95 6.74
#